data_9571d5da98fbbbe64908ef47729df6f4
#
_entry.id   9571d5da98fbbbe64908ef47729df6f4
#
_cell.length_a   1.000
_cell.length_b   1.000
_cell.length_c   1.000
_cell.angle_alpha   90.00
_cell.angle_beta   90.00
_cell.angle_gamma   90.00
#
_symmetry.space_group_name_H-M   'P 1'
#
loop_
_entity.id
_entity.type
_entity.pdbx_description
1 polymer ?
#
loop_
_entity_poly.entity_id
_entity_poly.type
_entity_poly.pdbx_seq_one_letter_code
_entity_poly.pdbx_strand_id
1 'polypeptide(L)'
;MKNAIFIAGMLLSSFVIRAGDISKYVLDNYLIPVGQSGSVVGRIYPTPSNVRLLSDTSSLFRIDLKEKSICLKKNRALSAGQTSYRYGITLLIDGQQCEFELLKDGFSKNRVVAHRGAWRQKGVLQNSVRSFQNAVELGCQGSELDVWLTADNRVVLSHDPHVYGLEVENITSLQLFQQTINEKDPVPSLQELLIAARAQNSTHPIIEIKDSQKGLERTLQLTDSVVNIVHRMKMLSLIHI
;
A
#
# COMPACT_ATOMS: atom_id res chain seq x y z
N MET A 1 42.91 8.94 -19.45
CA MET A 1 41.65 8.19 -19.53
C MET A 1 40.72 8.73 -18.48
N LYS A 2 39.68 9.48 -18.88
CA LYS A 2 38.75 10.15 -17.98
C LYS A 2 37.53 9.24 -17.77
N ASN A 3 37.37 8.74 -16.55
CA ASN A 3 36.15 7.99 -16.17
C ASN A 3 35.00 8.97 -15.98
N ALA A 4 34.03 8.93 -16.87
CA ALA A 4 32.77 9.62 -16.70
C ALA A 4 31.89 8.86 -15.70
N ILE A 5 31.61 9.46 -14.57
CA ILE A 5 30.64 8.99 -13.59
C ILE A 5 29.27 9.38 -14.11
N PHE A 6 28.48 8.38 -14.54
CA PHE A 6 27.07 8.55 -14.87
C PHE A 6 26.29 8.68 -13.55
N ILE A 7 25.94 9.90 -13.15
CA ILE A 7 24.94 10.15 -12.12
C ILE A 7 23.58 9.98 -12.82
N ALA A 8 22.92 8.85 -12.56
CA ALA A 8 21.53 8.67 -12.93
C ALA A 8 20.68 9.63 -12.09
N GLY A 9 20.36 10.78 -12.68
CA GLY A 9 19.43 11.73 -12.09
C GLY A 9 18.03 11.11 -12.05
N MET A 10 17.61 10.60 -10.88
CA MET A 10 16.21 10.34 -10.59
C MET A 10 15.51 11.70 -10.55
N LEU A 11 14.78 12.02 -11.61
CA LEU A 11 13.80 13.11 -11.63
C LEU A 11 12.76 12.84 -10.53
N LEU A 12 12.95 13.50 -9.39
CA LEU A 12 11.89 13.73 -8.41
C LEU A 12 10.85 14.63 -9.08
N SER A 13 9.92 14.03 -9.82
CA SER A 13 8.71 14.72 -10.22
C SER A 13 7.96 15.05 -8.93
N SER A 14 8.02 16.33 -8.55
CA SER A 14 7.18 16.90 -7.50
C SER A 14 5.72 16.78 -7.94
N PHE A 15 5.08 15.66 -7.62
CA PHE A 15 3.63 15.57 -7.70
C PHE A 15 3.05 16.49 -6.61
N VAL A 16 2.75 17.72 -6.99
CA VAL A 16 1.88 18.60 -6.21
C VAL A 16 0.47 18.02 -6.31
N ILE A 17 0.09 17.22 -5.32
CA ILE A 17 -1.24 16.65 -5.25
C ILE A 17 -2.13 17.66 -4.53
N ARG A 18 -3.11 18.18 -5.25
CA ARG A 18 -4.16 19.02 -4.67
C ARG A 18 -4.94 18.26 -3.62
N ALA A 19 -5.29 18.92 -2.51
CA ALA A 19 -6.06 18.39 -1.38
C ALA A 19 -7.55 18.15 -1.74
N GLY A 20 -7.83 17.50 -2.87
CA GLY A 20 -9.19 17.34 -3.41
C GLY A 20 -9.58 15.94 -3.87
N ASP A 21 -8.67 14.96 -3.88
CA ASP A 21 -8.89 13.73 -4.65
C ASP A 21 -9.00 12.42 -3.85
N ILE A 22 -9.27 12.49 -2.55
CA ILE A 22 -9.61 11.27 -1.82
C ILE A 22 -11.11 11.05 -1.99
N SER A 23 -11.48 9.98 -2.69
CA SER A 23 -12.88 9.57 -2.78
C SER A 23 -13.43 9.32 -1.37
N LYS A 24 -14.58 9.93 -1.05
CA LYS A 24 -15.30 9.63 0.19
C LYS A 24 -15.84 8.19 0.22
N TYR A 25 -15.85 7.50 -0.93
CA TYR A 25 -16.34 6.13 -1.05
C TYR A 25 -15.19 5.14 -1.03
N VAL A 26 -15.35 4.09 -0.22
CA VAL A 26 -14.43 2.96 -0.10
C VAL A 26 -15.19 1.65 -0.23
N LEU A 27 -14.48 0.54 -0.37
CA LEU A 27 -15.06 -0.80 -0.33
C LEU A 27 -14.72 -1.49 1.00
N ASP A 28 -15.61 -2.36 1.47
CA ASP A 28 -15.33 -3.21 2.64
C ASP A 28 -14.34 -4.35 2.30
N ASN A 29 -14.21 -4.67 1.01
CA ASN A 29 -13.24 -5.65 0.50
C ASN A 29 -12.82 -5.30 -0.93
N TYR A 30 -11.56 -5.54 -1.24
CA TYR A 30 -10.95 -5.29 -2.55
C TYR A 30 -10.44 -6.58 -3.21
N LEU A 31 -10.60 -7.74 -2.56
CA LEU A 31 -10.08 -9.01 -3.06
C LEU A 31 -11.13 -9.73 -3.89
N ILE A 32 -10.74 -10.14 -5.10
CA ILE A 32 -11.59 -10.89 -6.03
C ILE A 32 -11.38 -12.37 -5.76
N PRO A 33 -12.42 -13.11 -5.33
CA PRO A 33 -12.27 -14.54 -5.03
C PRO A 33 -12.00 -15.34 -6.32
N VAL A 34 -11.08 -16.30 -6.21
CA VAL A 34 -10.72 -17.21 -7.31
C VAL A 34 -11.72 -18.36 -7.39
N GLY A 35 -12.11 -18.73 -8.61
CA GLY A 35 -12.99 -19.89 -8.87
C GLY A 35 -14.47 -19.66 -8.55
N GLN A 36 -14.89 -18.46 -8.15
CA GLN A 36 -16.25 -18.16 -7.71
C GLN A 36 -16.94 -17.16 -8.64
N SER A 37 -17.77 -17.63 -9.55
CA SER A 37 -18.59 -16.75 -10.40
C SER A 37 -19.77 -16.16 -9.63
N GLY A 38 -20.18 -14.93 -10.00
CA GLY A 38 -21.33 -14.25 -9.42
C GLY A 38 -21.17 -13.73 -7.99
N SER A 39 -20.01 -13.99 -7.34
CA SER A 39 -19.73 -13.60 -5.96
C SER A 39 -19.64 -12.10 -5.78
N VAL A 40 -19.93 -11.63 -4.55
CA VAL A 40 -19.66 -10.25 -4.11
C VAL A 40 -18.16 -10.09 -3.96
N VAL A 41 -17.63 -8.99 -4.52
CA VAL A 41 -16.24 -8.55 -4.33
C VAL A 41 -16.16 -7.57 -3.18
N GLY A 42 -16.96 -6.49 -3.21
CA GLY A 42 -16.98 -5.51 -2.12
C GLY A 42 -18.25 -4.67 -2.13
N ARG A 43 -18.68 -4.22 -0.95
CA ARG A 43 -19.78 -3.26 -0.76
C ARG A 43 -19.20 -1.85 -0.67
N ILE A 44 -19.97 -0.88 -1.17
CA ILE A 44 -19.56 0.53 -1.21
C ILE A 44 -19.97 1.21 0.11
N TYR A 45 -19.04 1.91 0.72
CA TYR A 45 -19.23 2.71 1.93
C TYR A 45 -18.76 4.16 1.76
N PRO A 46 -19.45 5.14 2.35
CA PRO A 46 -20.83 5.02 2.90
C PRO A 46 -21.81 4.54 1.82
N THR A 47 -22.93 3.93 2.23
CA THR A 47 -23.92 3.39 1.30
C THR A 47 -24.44 4.49 0.36
N PRO A 48 -24.23 4.39 -0.96
CA PRO A 48 -24.64 5.43 -1.91
C PRO A 48 -26.15 5.34 -2.23
N SER A 49 -26.73 6.48 -2.64
CA SER A 49 -28.09 6.49 -3.22
C SER A 49 -28.08 5.91 -4.63
N ASN A 50 -27.11 6.32 -5.47
CA ASN A 50 -26.98 5.90 -6.85
C ASN A 50 -25.57 5.42 -7.16
N VAL A 51 -25.48 4.35 -7.93
CA VAL A 51 -24.20 3.82 -8.42
C VAL A 51 -24.35 3.26 -9.84
N ARG A 52 -23.38 3.55 -10.69
CA ARG A 52 -23.30 3.05 -12.06
C ARG A 52 -21.86 2.70 -12.43
N LEU A 53 -21.67 1.58 -13.09
CA LEU A 53 -20.38 1.19 -13.67
C LEU A 53 -20.13 2.03 -14.93
N LEU A 54 -19.02 2.78 -14.95
CA LEU A 54 -18.59 3.57 -16.10
C LEU A 54 -17.58 2.81 -16.97
N SER A 55 -16.60 2.15 -16.32
CA SER A 55 -15.54 1.42 -17.01
C SER A 55 -15.16 0.15 -16.25
N ASP A 56 -15.01 -0.93 -17.01
CA ASP A 56 -14.45 -2.23 -16.61
C ASP A 56 -13.80 -2.87 -17.84
N THR A 57 -12.50 -2.65 -18.01
CA THR A 57 -11.74 -3.18 -19.15
C THR A 57 -11.64 -4.71 -19.14
N SER A 58 -11.81 -5.33 -17.98
CA SER A 58 -11.79 -6.78 -17.82
C SER A 58 -13.10 -7.46 -18.24
N SER A 59 -14.18 -6.71 -18.27
CA SER A 59 -15.55 -7.23 -18.47
C SER A 59 -15.99 -8.27 -17.42
N LEU A 60 -15.37 -8.28 -16.24
CA LEU A 60 -15.64 -9.24 -15.16
C LEU A 60 -16.79 -8.82 -14.24
N PHE A 61 -17.01 -7.50 -14.07
CA PHE A 61 -17.81 -6.98 -12.98
C PHE A 61 -19.20 -6.53 -13.40
N ARG A 62 -20.08 -6.51 -12.43
CA ARG A 62 -21.42 -5.90 -12.45
C ARG A 62 -21.66 -5.21 -11.12
N ILE A 63 -22.61 -4.29 -11.09
CA ILE A 63 -23.08 -3.68 -9.86
C ILE A 63 -24.38 -4.35 -9.44
N ASP A 64 -24.46 -4.71 -8.17
CA ASP A 64 -25.72 -5.04 -7.51
C ASP A 64 -26.33 -3.76 -6.93
N LEU A 65 -27.41 -3.29 -7.56
CA LEU A 65 -28.04 -2.03 -7.20
C LEU A 65 -28.78 -2.07 -5.86
N LYS A 66 -29.23 -3.27 -5.44
CA LYS A 66 -29.90 -3.47 -4.16
C LYS A 66 -28.89 -3.44 -3.01
N GLU A 67 -27.85 -4.25 -3.12
CA GLU A 67 -26.82 -4.39 -2.08
C GLU A 67 -25.70 -3.33 -2.17
N LYS A 68 -25.77 -2.42 -3.19
CA LYS A 68 -24.74 -1.40 -3.45
C LYS A 68 -23.32 -1.99 -3.46
N SER A 69 -23.15 -3.08 -4.18
CA SER A 69 -21.91 -3.86 -4.19
C SER A 69 -21.40 -4.14 -5.61
N ILE A 70 -20.09 -4.32 -5.69
CA ILE A 70 -19.39 -4.81 -6.87
C ILE A 70 -19.42 -6.34 -6.81
N CYS A 71 -19.87 -6.98 -7.87
CA CYS A 71 -19.95 -8.43 -7.97
C CYS A 71 -19.28 -8.91 -9.25
N LEU A 72 -18.79 -10.14 -9.26
CA LEU A 72 -18.48 -10.85 -10.50
C LEU A 72 -19.77 -11.14 -11.26
N LYS A 73 -19.71 -11.14 -12.60
CA LYS A 73 -20.81 -11.62 -13.45
C LYS A 73 -21.04 -13.11 -13.23
N LYS A 74 -22.29 -13.58 -13.36
CA LYS A 74 -22.68 -14.98 -13.09
C LYS A 74 -21.91 -16.03 -13.92
N ASN A 75 -21.41 -15.65 -15.10
CA ASN A 75 -20.66 -16.51 -16.01
C ASN A 75 -19.16 -16.18 -16.06
N ARG A 76 -18.65 -15.42 -15.11
CA ARG A 76 -17.25 -15.00 -15.05
C ARG A 76 -16.64 -15.37 -13.70
N ALA A 77 -15.47 -16.01 -13.75
CA ALA A 77 -14.64 -16.29 -12.57
C ALA A 77 -13.17 -16.08 -12.92
N LEU A 78 -12.36 -15.68 -11.95
CA LEU A 78 -10.91 -15.70 -12.12
C LEU A 78 -10.39 -17.12 -11.91
N SER A 79 -9.47 -17.56 -12.79
CA SER A 79 -8.75 -18.81 -12.58
C SER A 79 -7.47 -18.59 -11.75
N ALA A 80 -7.03 -19.62 -11.04
CA ALA A 80 -5.78 -19.59 -10.29
C ALA A 80 -4.57 -19.28 -11.18
N GLY A 81 -4.53 -19.86 -12.39
CA GLY A 81 -3.43 -19.70 -13.36
C GLY A 81 -3.42 -18.37 -14.11
N GLN A 82 -4.38 -17.46 -13.88
CA GLN A 82 -4.41 -16.18 -14.55
C GLN A 82 -3.28 -15.26 -14.02
N THR A 83 -2.44 -14.78 -14.92
CA THR A 83 -1.27 -13.97 -14.59
C THR A 83 -1.63 -12.55 -14.11
N SER A 84 -2.66 -11.93 -14.72
CA SER A 84 -3.14 -10.63 -14.26
C SER A 84 -3.77 -10.77 -12.88
N TYR A 85 -3.37 -9.90 -11.96
CA TYR A 85 -3.89 -9.88 -10.59
C TYR A 85 -4.48 -8.53 -10.17
N ARG A 86 -4.35 -7.47 -10.99
CA ARG A 86 -4.90 -6.13 -10.76
C ARG A 86 -5.98 -5.80 -11.78
N TYR A 87 -7.09 -5.27 -11.31
CA TYR A 87 -8.28 -4.96 -12.10
C TYR A 87 -8.82 -3.59 -11.71
N GLY A 88 -8.70 -2.61 -12.61
CA GLY A 88 -9.25 -1.28 -12.41
C GLY A 88 -10.70 -1.21 -12.85
N ILE A 89 -11.54 -0.56 -12.05
CA ILE A 89 -12.91 -0.22 -12.39
C ILE A 89 -13.19 1.25 -12.06
N THR A 90 -14.07 1.86 -12.84
CA THR A 90 -14.54 3.22 -12.60
C THR A 90 -16.05 3.22 -12.41
N LEU A 91 -16.49 3.81 -11.31
CA LEU A 91 -17.90 3.95 -10.96
C LEU A 91 -18.29 5.43 -10.94
N LEU A 92 -19.55 5.71 -11.29
CA LEU A 92 -20.21 6.97 -10.95
C LEU A 92 -21.06 6.71 -9.70
N ILE A 93 -20.71 7.36 -8.59
CA ILE A 93 -21.35 7.19 -7.28
C ILE A 93 -21.87 8.54 -6.82
N ASP A 94 -23.19 8.68 -6.73
CA ASP A 94 -23.87 9.94 -6.35
C ASP A 94 -23.33 11.19 -7.10
N GLY A 95 -23.07 11.02 -8.41
CA GLY A 95 -22.53 12.06 -9.28
C GLY A 95 -21.02 12.25 -9.26
N GLN A 96 -20.29 11.56 -8.38
CA GLN A 96 -18.82 11.58 -8.31
C GLN A 96 -18.22 10.39 -9.05
N GLN A 97 -17.22 10.61 -9.89
CA GLN A 97 -16.43 9.55 -10.48
C GLN A 97 -15.43 9.00 -9.47
N CYS A 98 -15.49 7.70 -9.22
CA CYS A 98 -14.63 6.99 -8.27
C CYS A 98 -13.92 5.83 -8.97
N GLU A 99 -12.62 5.74 -8.79
CA GLU A 99 -11.78 4.67 -9.34
C GLU A 99 -11.36 3.72 -8.23
N PHE A 100 -11.54 2.42 -8.47
CA PHE A 100 -11.12 1.36 -7.56
C PHE A 100 -10.17 0.41 -8.27
N GLU A 101 -9.17 -0.07 -7.55
CA GLU A 101 -8.31 -1.16 -7.97
C GLU A 101 -8.61 -2.38 -7.14
N LEU A 102 -9.01 -3.47 -7.80
CA LEU A 102 -9.34 -4.75 -7.19
C LEU A 102 -8.20 -5.74 -7.45
N LEU A 103 -7.94 -6.64 -6.52
CA LEU A 103 -6.87 -7.63 -6.63
C LEU A 103 -7.43 -9.05 -6.67
N LYS A 104 -6.88 -9.90 -7.55
CA LYS A 104 -7.08 -11.35 -7.45
C LYS A 104 -6.56 -11.85 -6.10
N ASP A 105 -7.39 -12.53 -5.30
CA ASP A 105 -6.97 -13.11 -4.04
C ASP A 105 -5.95 -14.24 -4.27
N GLY A 106 -4.69 -13.88 -4.21
CA GLY A 106 -3.54 -14.79 -4.30
C GLY A 106 -2.75 -14.85 -3.00
N PHE A 107 -3.27 -14.21 -1.93
CA PHE A 107 -2.57 -14.09 -0.67
C PHE A 107 -2.40 -15.43 0.04
N SER A 108 -1.23 -15.63 0.62
CA SER A 108 -0.92 -16.79 1.44
C SER A 108 -1.85 -16.89 2.66
N LYS A 109 -2.29 -18.09 3.00
CA LYS A 109 -3.19 -18.34 4.14
C LYS A 109 -2.48 -19.10 5.28
N ASN A 110 -1.14 -19.07 5.32
CA ASN A 110 -0.35 -19.88 6.28
C ASN A 110 -0.25 -19.29 7.71
N ARG A 111 -0.83 -18.11 7.96
CA ARG A 111 -0.79 -17.41 9.27
C ARG A 111 0.61 -17.00 9.74
N VAL A 112 1.60 -17.00 8.87
CA VAL A 112 2.96 -16.57 9.19
C VAL A 112 3.10 -15.09 8.87
N VAL A 113 3.43 -14.28 9.88
CA VAL A 113 3.72 -12.86 9.74
C VAL A 113 5.18 -12.62 10.09
N ALA A 114 5.92 -12.01 9.15
CA ALA A 114 7.31 -11.62 9.38
C ALA A 114 7.35 -10.31 10.17
N HIS A 115 7.74 -10.37 11.44
CA HIS A 115 7.87 -9.21 12.33
C HIS A 115 9.03 -8.32 11.89
N ARG A 116 8.75 -7.07 11.53
CA ARG A 116 9.67 -6.08 10.93
C ARG A 116 10.30 -6.57 9.61
N GLY A 117 9.54 -7.39 8.87
CA GLY A 117 10.03 -8.12 7.71
C GLY A 117 10.87 -9.36 8.05
N ALA A 118 11.24 -10.14 7.04
CA ALA A 118 12.11 -11.31 7.21
C ALA A 118 13.59 -10.91 7.12
N TRP A 119 14.11 -10.28 8.15
CA TRP A 119 15.42 -9.63 8.17
C TRP A 119 16.55 -10.49 8.75
N ARG A 120 16.27 -11.29 9.81
CA ARG A 120 17.31 -11.99 10.59
C ARG A 120 18.10 -12.99 9.77
N GLN A 121 17.43 -13.83 9.00
CA GLN A 121 18.05 -14.93 8.26
C GLN A 121 18.85 -14.45 7.04
N LYS A 122 18.53 -13.29 6.49
CA LYS A 122 19.15 -12.75 5.26
C LYS A 122 20.19 -11.66 5.55
N GLY A 123 20.40 -11.29 6.82
CA GLY A 123 21.35 -10.26 7.21
C GLY A 123 21.07 -8.89 6.60
N VAL A 124 19.81 -8.54 6.45
CA VAL A 124 19.33 -7.23 6.00
C VAL A 124 18.80 -6.43 7.19
N LEU A 125 18.61 -5.13 7.02
CA LEU A 125 18.03 -4.30 8.07
C LEU A 125 16.55 -4.66 8.28
N GLN A 126 16.09 -4.70 9.54
CA GLN A 126 14.66 -4.72 9.86
C GLN A 126 13.98 -3.45 9.30
N ASN A 127 12.68 -3.49 9.09
CA ASN A 127 11.92 -2.33 8.57
C ASN A 127 12.52 -1.77 7.25
N SER A 128 12.95 -2.64 6.36
CA SER A 128 13.49 -2.27 5.06
C SER A 128 12.68 -2.87 3.91
N VAL A 129 12.80 -2.30 2.73
CA VAL A 129 12.19 -2.87 1.52
C VAL A 129 12.69 -4.30 1.29
N ARG A 130 13.96 -4.56 1.56
CA ARG A 130 14.55 -5.91 1.40
C ARG A 130 14.00 -6.92 2.40
N SER A 131 13.75 -6.50 3.65
CA SER A 131 13.14 -7.39 4.65
C SER A 131 11.70 -7.75 4.27
N PHE A 132 10.95 -6.83 3.66
CA PHE A 132 9.64 -7.10 3.06
C PHE A 132 9.74 -8.10 1.91
N GLN A 133 10.65 -7.87 0.95
CA GLN A 133 10.86 -8.75 -0.20
C GLN A 133 11.26 -10.17 0.24
N ASN A 134 12.09 -10.30 1.26
CA ASN A 134 12.42 -11.60 1.86
C ASN A 134 11.19 -12.31 2.44
N ALA A 135 10.25 -11.57 3.07
CA ALA A 135 9.00 -12.14 3.57
C ALA A 135 8.12 -12.66 2.42
N VAL A 136 8.10 -11.96 1.28
CA VAL A 136 7.43 -12.40 0.05
C VAL A 136 8.07 -13.69 -0.49
N GLU A 137 9.40 -13.73 -0.59
CA GLU A 137 10.13 -14.92 -1.06
C GLU A 137 9.89 -16.15 -0.18
N LEU A 138 9.78 -15.94 1.15
CA LEU A 138 9.46 -17.01 2.10
C LEU A 138 7.98 -17.41 2.10
N GLY A 139 7.14 -16.72 1.34
CA GLY A 139 5.70 -17.00 1.24
C GLY A 139 4.93 -16.68 2.51
N CYS A 140 5.37 -15.72 3.31
CA CYS A 140 4.65 -15.27 4.50
C CYS A 140 3.27 -14.71 4.12
N GLN A 141 2.25 -14.92 4.96
CA GLN A 141 0.94 -14.29 4.79
C GLN A 141 1.03 -12.78 4.92
N GLY A 142 1.83 -12.29 5.87
CA GLY A 142 2.04 -10.87 6.12
C GLY A 142 3.48 -10.54 6.42
N SER A 143 3.82 -9.26 6.26
CA SER A 143 5.06 -8.65 6.70
C SER A 143 4.69 -7.39 7.47
N GLU A 144 4.90 -7.43 8.76
CA GLU A 144 4.66 -6.27 9.64
C GLU A 144 5.85 -5.34 9.57
N LEU A 145 5.60 -4.03 9.61
CA LEU A 145 6.57 -2.95 9.46
C LEU A 145 6.09 -1.70 10.20
N ASP A 146 6.99 -1.08 10.92
CA ASP A 146 6.71 0.09 11.77
C ASP A 146 6.98 1.40 11.03
N VAL A 147 6.21 2.43 11.32
CA VAL A 147 6.37 3.75 10.70
C VAL A 147 6.44 4.89 11.71
N TRP A 148 7.23 5.91 11.34
CA TRP A 148 7.38 7.19 12.04
C TRP A 148 7.23 8.36 11.08
N LEU A 149 7.03 9.56 11.66
CA LEU A 149 6.92 10.81 10.91
C LEU A 149 8.18 11.66 11.13
N THR A 150 8.87 12.02 10.04
CA THR A 150 10.03 12.93 10.11
C THR A 150 9.62 14.39 10.41
N ALA A 151 10.57 15.27 10.71
CA ALA A 151 10.30 16.68 11.00
C ALA A 151 9.55 17.39 9.85
N ASP A 152 9.79 17.00 8.60
CA ASP A 152 9.14 17.52 7.40
C ASP A 152 7.90 16.71 6.95
N ASN A 153 7.30 15.95 7.87
CA ASN A 153 6.07 15.17 7.67
C ASN A 153 6.17 14.09 6.58
N ARG A 154 7.32 13.42 6.48
CA ARG A 154 7.46 12.22 5.65
C ARG A 154 7.33 10.98 6.51
N VAL A 155 6.58 9.99 6.01
CA VAL A 155 6.44 8.69 6.67
C VAL A 155 7.59 7.80 6.26
N VAL A 156 8.38 7.35 7.23
CA VAL A 156 9.55 6.49 7.05
C VAL A 156 9.43 5.20 7.88
N LEU A 157 10.16 4.16 7.49
CA LEU A 157 10.13 2.88 8.19
C LEU A 157 11.21 2.84 9.28
N SER A 158 10.80 2.65 10.53
CA SER A 158 11.70 2.36 11.65
C SER A 158 10.89 1.77 12.80
N HIS A 159 11.45 0.84 13.56
CA HIS A 159 10.83 0.39 14.81
C HIS A 159 11.06 1.39 15.93
N ASP A 160 12.32 1.81 16.11
CA ASP A 160 12.68 2.72 17.17
C ASP A 160 12.57 4.19 16.70
N PRO A 161 12.33 5.13 17.60
CA PRO A 161 12.35 6.56 17.29
C PRO A 161 13.76 7.04 16.87
N HIS A 162 14.78 6.22 17.10
CA HIS A 162 16.17 6.48 16.71
C HIS A 162 16.66 5.41 15.71
N VAL A 163 17.27 5.85 14.62
CA VAL A 163 17.88 4.98 13.61
C VAL A 163 19.25 5.56 13.23
N TYR A 164 20.29 4.72 13.23
CA TYR A 164 21.69 5.16 13.04
C TYR A 164 22.12 6.33 13.94
N GLY A 165 21.60 6.38 15.19
CA GLY A 165 21.86 7.48 16.12
C GLY A 165 21.09 8.79 15.85
N LEU A 166 20.21 8.81 14.86
CA LEU A 166 19.39 9.97 14.48
C LEU A 166 17.98 9.81 15.05
N GLU A 167 17.45 10.86 15.66
CA GLU A 167 16.06 10.90 16.11
C GLU A 167 15.15 11.29 14.95
N VAL A 168 14.31 10.32 14.50
CA VAL A 168 13.50 10.41 13.27
C VAL A 168 12.60 11.64 13.26
N GLU A 169 11.94 11.95 14.39
CA GLU A 169 11.01 13.07 14.49
C GLU A 169 11.66 14.46 14.50
N ASN A 170 12.99 14.54 14.69
CA ASN A 170 13.75 15.79 14.77
C ASN A 170 14.55 16.08 13.50
N ILE A 171 14.60 15.16 12.55
CA ILE A 171 15.37 15.27 11.32
C ILE A 171 14.44 15.27 10.10
N THR A 172 14.78 16.02 9.05
CA THR A 172 14.05 15.97 7.79
C THR A 172 14.33 14.68 7.02
N SER A 173 13.40 14.26 6.17
CA SER A 173 13.55 13.07 5.33
C SER A 173 14.80 13.16 4.44
N LEU A 174 15.14 14.35 3.92
CA LEU A 174 16.35 14.56 3.13
C LEU A 174 17.61 14.37 3.96
N GLN A 175 17.66 14.93 5.18
CA GLN A 175 18.80 14.74 6.09
C GLN A 175 18.95 13.27 6.48
N LEU A 176 17.84 12.58 6.81
CA LEU A 176 17.83 11.16 7.12
C LEU A 176 18.39 10.34 5.96
N PHE A 177 17.92 10.60 4.73
CA PHE A 177 18.43 9.93 3.52
C PHE A 177 19.92 10.18 3.31
N GLN A 178 20.38 11.44 3.41
CA GLN A 178 21.79 11.78 3.24
C GLN A 178 22.70 11.10 4.27
N GLN A 179 22.24 10.94 5.51
CA GLN A 179 22.99 10.27 6.57
C GLN A 179 23.02 8.74 6.39
N THR A 180 22.02 8.16 5.75
CA THR A 180 21.86 6.71 5.64
C THR A 180 22.13 6.16 4.23
N ILE A 181 22.38 7.00 3.22
CA ILE A 181 22.55 6.60 1.83
C ILE A 181 23.71 5.61 1.59
N ASN A 182 24.75 5.70 2.43
CA ASN A 182 25.90 4.81 2.36
C ASN A 182 25.75 3.53 3.20
N GLU A 183 24.64 3.42 3.93
CA GLU A 183 24.34 2.22 4.69
C GLU A 183 23.90 1.10 3.75
N LYS A 184 24.08 -0.14 4.20
CA LYS A 184 23.70 -1.33 3.42
C LYS A 184 22.21 -1.32 3.04
N ASP A 185 21.37 -0.86 3.96
CA ASP A 185 19.93 -0.70 3.78
C ASP A 185 19.55 0.68 4.32
N PRO A 186 19.51 1.73 3.48
CA PRO A 186 19.07 3.06 3.92
C PRO A 186 17.62 3.03 4.40
N VAL A 187 17.27 3.96 5.28
CA VAL A 187 15.91 4.06 5.82
C VAL A 187 14.92 4.40 4.71
N PRO A 188 13.98 3.50 4.38
CA PRO A 188 13.04 3.75 3.30
C PRO A 188 11.85 4.58 3.75
N SER A 189 11.25 5.30 2.81
CA SER A 189 9.93 5.88 2.97
C SER A 189 8.83 4.80 2.87
N LEU A 190 7.64 5.11 3.42
CA LEU A 190 6.45 4.25 3.22
C LEU A 190 6.12 4.09 1.73
N GLN A 191 6.30 5.12 0.90
CA GLN A 191 6.05 5.05 -0.53
C GLN A 191 6.95 4.02 -1.23
N GLU A 192 8.24 3.96 -0.88
CA GLU A 192 9.16 2.96 -1.46
C GLU A 192 8.75 1.54 -1.08
N LEU A 193 8.34 1.31 0.17
CA LEU A 193 7.77 0.03 0.58
C LEU A 193 6.52 -0.32 -0.25
N LEU A 194 5.59 0.62 -0.41
CA LEU A 194 4.34 0.39 -1.13
C LEU A 194 4.57 0.13 -2.62
N ILE A 195 5.58 0.76 -3.24
CA ILE A 195 6.00 0.44 -4.61
C ILE A 195 6.45 -1.02 -4.70
N ALA A 196 7.28 -1.49 -3.77
CA ALA A 196 7.71 -2.88 -3.74
C ALA A 196 6.54 -3.84 -3.46
N ALA A 197 5.66 -3.49 -2.53
CA ALA A 197 4.47 -4.28 -2.21
C ALA A 197 3.49 -4.39 -3.39
N ARG A 198 3.41 -3.35 -4.22
CA ARG A 198 2.54 -3.33 -5.41
C ARG A 198 2.93 -4.37 -6.46
N ALA A 199 4.16 -4.85 -6.46
CA ALA A 199 4.67 -5.83 -7.42
C ALA A 199 4.18 -7.27 -7.19
N GLN A 200 3.41 -7.54 -6.12
CA GLN A 200 2.97 -8.88 -5.74
C GLN A 200 1.56 -8.87 -5.11
N ASN A 201 0.97 -10.05 -4.92
CA ASN A 201 -0.31 -10.27 -4.25
C ASN A 201 -0.32 -11.55 -3.39
N SER A 202 0.83 -11.89 -2.78
CA SER A 202 1.00 -13.09 -1.94
C SER A 202 1.20 -12.77 -0.46
N THR A 203 1.74 -11.59 -0.14
CA THR A 203 2.08 -11.17 1.23
C THR A 203 1.50 -9.78 1.50
N HIS A 204 0.71 -9.65 2.58
CA HIS A 204 0.19 -8.36 3.00
C HIS A 204 1.26 -7.55 3.74
N PRO A 205 1.55 -6.30 3.35
CA PRO A 205 2.17 -5.36 4.29
C PRO A 205 1.20 -5.04 5.42
N ILE A 206 1.68 -5.13 6.65
CA ILE A 206 0.96 -4.76 7.87
C ILE A 206 1.72 -3.58 8.48
N ILE A 207 1.07 -2.42 8.58
CA ILE A 207 1.73 -1.18 9.00
C ILE A 207 1.36 -0.88 10.45
N GLU A 208 2.34 -0.90 11.32
CA GLU A 208 2.20 -0.43 12.70
C GLU A 208 2.51 1.07 12.78
N ILE A 209 1.54 1.86 13.18
CA ILE A 209 1.68 3.29 13.42
C ILE A 209 2.23 3.49 14.84
N LYS A 210 3.45 4.03 14.96
CA LYS A 210 4.06 4.26 16.26
C LYS A 210 3.50 5.49 16.95
N ASP A 211 3.39 5.42 18.28
CA ASP A 211 3.05 6.58 19.10
C ASP A 211 4.20 7.58 19.11
N SER A 212 3.91 8.81 18.69
CA SER A 212 4.89 9.89 18.67
C SER A 212 5.33 10.28 20.07
N GLN A 213 6.63 10.50 20.27
CA GLN A 213 7.18 11.07 21.49
C GLN A 213 6.78 12.54 21.68
N LYS A 214 6.30 13.20 20.63
CA LYS A 214 5.79 14.58 20.65
C LYS A 214 4.30 14.69 21.00
N GLY A 215 3.66 13.57 21.35
CA GLY A 215 2.30 13.51 21.84
C GLY A 215 1.25 13.14 20.78
N LEU A 216 0.00 13.05 21.23
CA LEU A 216 -1.13 12.52 20.48
C LEU A 216 -1.39 13.24 19.15
N GLU A 217 -1.28 14.55 19.11
CA GLU A 217 -1.49 15.33 17.87
C GLU A 217 -0.52 14.87 16.76
N ARG A 218 0.74 14.62 17.11
CA ARG A 218 1.73 14.13 16.16
C ARG A 218 1.45 12.70 15.71
N THR A 219 0.96 11.83 16.61
CA THR A 219 0.49 10.48 16.27
C THR A 219 -0.68 10.54 15.29
N LEU A 220 -1.65 11.43 15.51
CA LEU A 220 -2.77 11.63 14.57
C LEU A 220 -2.29 12.14 13.21
N GLN A 221 -1.32 13.06 13.15
CA GLN A 221 -0.71 13.50 11.89
C GLN A 221 -0.02 12.35 11.14
N LEU A 222 0.67 11.45 11.85
CA LEU A 222 1.26 10.24 11.26
C LEU A 222 0.16 9.35 10.70
N THR A 223 -0.91 9.10 11.46
CA THR A 223 -2.05 8.29 11.03
C THR A 223 -2.67 8.84 9.76
N ASP A 224 -3.00 10.12 9.72
CA ASP A 224 -3.56 10.79 8.55
C ASP A 224 -2.62 10.71 7.33
N SER A 225 -1.30 10.86 7.58
CA SER A 225 -0.29 10.76 6.52
C SER A 225 -0.23 9.35 5.93
N VAL A 226 -0.25 8.31 6.76
CA VAL A 226 -0.27 6.90 6.32
C VAL A 226 -1.53 6.63 5.49
N VAL A 227 -2.72 6.96 6.02
CA VAL A 227 -4.01 6.76 5.34
C VAL A 227 -4.02 7.47 3.99
N ASN A 228 -3.58 8.74 3.96
CA ASN A 228 -3.51 9.53 2.72
C ASN A 228 -2.57 8.91 1.67
N ILE A 229 -1.39 8.41 2.08
CA ILE A 229 -0.44 7.74 1.18
C ILE A 229 -1.06 6.48 0.60
N VAL A 230 -1.65 5.64 1.45
CA VAL A 230 -2.29 4.37 1.04
C VAL A 230 -3.42 4.61 0.04
N HIS A 231 -4.28 5.59 0.30
CA HIS A 231 -5.36 6.00 -0.61
C HIS A 231 -4.84 6.49 -1.97
N ARG A 232 -3.89 7.43 -1.95
CA ARG A 232 -3.30 8.01 -3.18
C ARG A 232 -2.62 6.96 -4.06
N MET A 233 -1.97 6.00 -3.43
CA MET A 233 -1.31 4.90 -4.13
C MET A 233 -2.28 3.78 -4.52
N LYS A 234 -3.58 3.89 -4.20
CA LYS A 234 -4.61 2.86 -4.45
C LYS A 234 -4.22 1.50 -3.85
N MET A 235 -3.72 1.51 -2.60
CA MET A 235 -3.16 0.31 -1.96
C MET A 235 -4.08 -0.30 -0.90
N LEU A 236 -5.33 0.20 -0.74
CA LEU A 236 -6.31 -0.33 0.23
C LEU A 236 -6.59 -1.83 0.05
N SER A 237 -6.43 -2.34 -1.17
CA SER A 237 -6.59 -3.76 -1.50
C SER A 237 -5.48 -4.68 -0.94
N LEU A 238 -4.36 -4.10 -0.52
CA LEU A 238 -3.14 -4.83 -0.15
C LEU A 238 -2.80 -4.79 1.33
N ILE A 239 -3.24 -3.75 2.06
CA ILE A 239 -2.65 -3.35 3.34
C ILE A 239 -3.59 -3.63 4.50
N HIS A 240 -3.00 -4.02 5.63
CA HIS A 240 -3.59 -3.88 6.97
C HIS A 240 -2.88 -2.76 7.73
N ILE A 241 -3.64 -1.96 8.49
CA ILE A 241 -3.15 -0.88 9.34
C ILE A 241 -3.58 -1.16 10.76
#